data_ae23279e4241c87cc70541a404143462
#
_entry.id   ae23279e4241c87cc70541a404143462
#
_cell.length_a   1.000
_cell.length_b   1.000
_cell.length_c   1.000
_cell.angle_alpha   90.00
_cell.angle_beta   90.00
_cell.angle_gamma   90.00
#
_symmetry.space_group_name_H-M   'P 1'
#
loop_
_entity.id
_entity.type
_entity.pdbx_description
1 polymer ?
#
loop_
_entity_poly.entity_id
_entity_poly.type
_entity_poly.pdbx_seq_one_letter_code
_entity_poly.pdbx_strand_id
1 'polypeptide(L)'
;MDNRNLIDHYKYWTDDAIRADLDVKRNNFSVVCCNIGNDFNIATVIRNANAFLAREVVIYGNKKYDRRGTVGTHHYTNFRHVKSIENLSTYVEEVVSQFEGKVKLLGIDNVSQAQDVNAYEFDPNIHYVMIFGQEQIGVPESVLSMCDDLLYIPQYGSVRSINVGTASGIIMNNYCAKIYSFVV
;
A
#
# COMPACT_ATOMS: atom_id res chain seq x y z
N MET A 1 -27.56 -10.85 12.66
CA MET A 1 -26.82 -9.58 12.83
C MET A 1 -25.53 -9.74 12.01
N ASP A 2 -25.19 -8.80 11.14
CA ASP A 2 -23.96 -8.85 10.35
C ASP A 2 -22.74 -8.64 11.28
N ASN A 3 -21.80 -9.60 11.28
CA ASN A 3 -20.61 -9.57 12.14
C ASN A 3 -19.36 -9.04 11.40
N ARG A 4 -19.53 -8.59 10.13
CA ARG A 4 -18.43 -8.02 9.34
C ARG A 4 -18.04 -6.65 9.92
N ASN A 5 -16.76 -6.31 9.89
CA ASN A 5 -16.27 -4.98 10.28
C ASN A 5 -16.52 -3.97 9.15
N LEU A 6 -17.77 -3.57 8.99
CA LEU A 6 -18.23 -2.66 7.94
C LEU A 6 -18.86 -1.41 8.55
N ILE A 7 -18.74 -0.28 7.87
CA ILE A 7 -19.55 0.90 8.15
C ILE A 7 -21.01 0.61 7.85
N ASP A 8 -21.91 1.35 8.50
CA ASP A 8 -23.36 1.10 8.43
C ASP A 8 -23.91 1.05 7.01
N HIS A 9 -23.36 1.86 6.11
CA HIS A 9 -23.72 1.92 4.69
C HIS A 9 -23.62 0.57 3.97
N TYR A 10 -22.63 -0.27 4.34
CA TYR A 10 -22.37 -1.55 3.66
C TYR A 10 -22.93 -2.78 4.36
N LYS A 11 -23.54 -2.65 5.54
CA LYS A 11 -23.99 -3.79 6.37
C LYS A 11 -24.87 -4.82 5.66
N TYR A 12 -25.68 -4.38 4.70
CA TYR A 12 -26.63 -5.23 3.99
C TYR A 12 -26.21 -5.53 2.53
N TRP A 13 -25.01 -5.09 2.13
CA TRP A 13 -24.52 -5.29 0.79
C TRP A 13 -23.79 -6.64 0.65
N THR A 14 -23.81 -7.21 -0.56
CA THR A 14 -22.96 -8.36 -0.90
C THR A 14 -21.50 -7.91 -1.05
N ASP A 15 -20.55 -8.84 -0.90
CA ASP A 15 -19.14 -8.55 -1.04
C ASP A 15 -18.79 -7.98 -2.43
N ASP A 16 -19.45 -8.51 -3.48
CA ASP A 16 -19.26 -8.03 -4.86
C ASP A 16 -19.79 -6.60 -5.06
N ALA A 17 -20.95 -6.28 -4.46
CA ALA A 17 -21.51 -4.94 -4.52
C ALA A 17 -20.62 -3.93 -3.78
N ILE A 18 -20.09 -4.30 -2.61
CA ILE A 18 -19.13 -3.47 -1.86
C ILE A 18 -17.87 -3.22 -2.70
N ARG A 19 -17.31 -4.29 -3.29
CA ARG A 19 -16.12 -4.16 -4.13
C ARG A 19 -16.36 -3.22 -5.31
N ALA A 20 -17.46 -3.40 -6.03
CA ALA A 20 -17.80 -2.56 -7.18
C ALA A 20 -17.95 -1.08 -6.80
N ASP A 21 -18.57 -0.78 -5.65
CA ASP A 21 -18.70 0.59 -5.16
C ASP A 21 -17.35 1.19 -4.71
N LEU A 22 -16.49 0.39 -4.08
CA LEU A 22 -15.15 0.85 -3.72
C LEU A 22 -14.27 1.08 -4.95
N ASP A 23 -14.39 0.25 -6.00
CA ASP A 23 -13.53 0.33 -7.19
C ASP A 23 -13.67 1.64 -7.95
N VAL A 24 -14.85 2.27 -7.94
CA VAL A 24 -15.06 3.60 -8.53
C VAL A 24 -14.52 4.76 -7.68
N LYS A 25 -14.17 4.49 -6.42
CA LYS A 25 -13.70 5.48 -5.44
C LYS A 25 -12.19 5.36 -5.12
N ARG A 26 -11.49 4.36 -5.71
CA ARG A 26 -10.09 4.09 -5.39
C ARG A 26 -9.20 5.31 -5.62
N ASN A 27 -8.34 5.54 -4.65
CA ASN A 27 -7.29 6.54 -4.74
C ASN A 27 -6.24 6.19 -5.81
N ASN A 28 -5.45 7.16 -6.24
CA ASN A 28 -4.40 6.96 -7.23
C ASN A 28 -3.13 6.39 -6.59
N PHE A 29 -3.27 5.27 -5.85
CA PHE A 29 -2.12 4.50 -5.41
C PHE A 29 -2.42 3.01 -5.30
N SER A 30 -1.37 2.21 -5.48
CA SER A 30 -1.29 0.78 -5.22
C SER A 30 -0.21 0.50 -4.17
N VAL A 31 -0.27 -0.66 -3.53
CA VAL A 31 0.65 -1.04 -2.45
C VAL A 31 1.36 -2.33 -2.81
N VAL A 32 2.69 -2.36 -2.66
CA VAL A 32 3.51 -3.58 -2.80
C VAL A 32 4.03 -3.99 -1.43
N CYS A 33 3.67 -5.20 -1.00
CA CYS A 33 4.24 -5.89 0.15
C CYS A 33 5.44 -6.71 -0.31
N CYS A 34 6.66 -6.21 -0.09
CA CYS A 34 7.88 -6.80 -0.60
C CYS A 34 8.47 -7.78 0.42
N ASN A 35 8.28 -9.08 0.19
CA ASN A 35 8.82 -10.17 1.02
C ASN A 35 8.56 -10.05 2.54
N ILE A 36 7.48 -9.43 2.95
CA ILE A 36 7.11 -9.31 4.37
C ILE A 36 6.97 -10.73 4.96
N GLY A 37 7.79 -11.04 5.96
CA GLY A 37 7.87 -12.39 6.54
C GLY A 37 6.73 -12.71 7.51
N ASN A 38 6.16 -11.69 8.16
CA ASN A 38 5.10 -11.89 9.13
C ASN A 38 3.72 -11.78 8.46
N ASP A 39 2.99 -12.89 8.43
CA ASP A 39 1.66 -13.01 7.82
C ASP A 39 0.63 -12.02 8.40
N PHE A 40 0.77 -11.65 9.68
CA PHE A 40 -0.06 -10.64 10.34
C PHE A 40 0.24 -9.22 9.84
N ASN A 41 1.51 -8.92 9.53
CA ASN A 41 1.89 -7.62 9.00
C ASN A 41 1.32 -7.40 7.59
N ILE A 42 1.38 -8.44 6.72
CA ILE A 42 0.71 -8.39 5.40
C ILE A 42 -0.79 -8.14 5.59
N ALA A 43 -1.42 -8.85 6.53
CA ALA A 43 -2.85 -8.68 6.81
C ALA A 43 -3.18 -7.25 7.29
N THR A 44 -2.29 -6.64 8.09
CA THR A 44 -2.44 -5.26 8.54
C THR A 44 -2.31 -4.28 7.37
N VAL A 45 -1.34 -4.48 6.47
CA VAL A 45 -1.21 -3.67 5.24
C VAL A 45 -2.46 -3.78 4.38
N ILE A 46 -3.02 -4.99 4.21
CA ILE A 46 -4.28 -5.21 3.47
C ILE A 46 -5.43 -4.41 4.09
N ARG A 47 -5.53 -4.44 5.42
CA ARG A 47 -6.58 -3.69 6.13
C ARG A 47 -6.42 -2.19 5.95
N ASN A 48 -5.20 -1.67 6.06
CA ASN A 48 -4.89 -0.27 5.81
C ASN A 48 -5.18 0.12 4.35
N ALA A 49 -4.77 -0.71 3.39
CA ALA A 49 -5.03 -0.49 1.97
C ALA A 49 -6.53 -0.37 1.65
N ASN A 50 -7.37 -1.19 2.30
CA ASN A 50 -8.82 -1.04 2.19
C ASN A 50 -9.32 0.25 2.83
N ALA A 51 -8.86 0.57 4.06
CA ALA A 51 -9.29 1.76 4.80
C ALA A 51 -8.97 3.07 4.06
N PHE A 52 -7.83 3.12 3.34
CA PHE A 52 -7.37 4.28 2.57
C PHE A 52 -7.65 4.15 1.07
N LEU A 53 -8.50 3.21 0.65
CA LEU A 53 -8.95 3.03 -0.74
C LEU A 53 -7.79 2.85 -1.73
N ALA A 54 -6.76 2.08 -1.38
CA ALA A 54 -5.74 1.64 -2.33
C ALA A 54 -6.39 0.92 -3.52
N ARG A 55 -5.88 1.10 -4.72
CA ARG A 55 -6.40 0.47 -5.93
C ARG A 55 -6.23 -1.05 -5.91
N GLU A 56 -5.06 -1.50 -5.48
CA GLU A 56 -4.76 -2.92 -5.27
C GLU A 56 -3.63 -3.13 -4.26
N VAL A 57 -3.49 -4.36 -3.78
CA VAL A 57 -2.35 -4.82 -2.98
C VAL A 57 -1.62 -5.91 -3.77
N VAL A 58 -0.36 -5.67 -4.04
CA VAL A 58 0.55 -6.63 -4.68
C VAL A 58 1.39 -7.30 -3.60
N ILE A 59 1.36 -8.62 -3.55
CA ILE A 59 2.21 -9.39 -2.66
C ILE A 59 3.37 -9.94 -3.49
N TYR A 60 4.55 -9.40 -3.28
CA TYR A 60 5.78 -9.86 -3.90
C TYR A 60 6.48 -10.88 -3.00
N GLY A 61 6.77 -12.06 -3.58
CA GLY A 61 7.42 -13.16 -2.88
C GLY A 61 6.43 -14.08 -2.18
N ASN A 62 6.42 -14.13 -0.84
CA ASN A 62 5.53 -15.00 -0.08
C ASN A 62 4.07 -14.48 -0.11
N LYS A 63 3.14 -15.33 -0.55
CA LYS A 63 1.71 -14.98 -0.66
C LYS A 63 0.92 -15.12 0.64
N LYS A 64 1.49 -15.72 1.66
CA LYS A 64 0.75 -16.06 2.88
C LYS A 64 0.41 -14.79 3.67
N TYR A 65 -0.82 -14.71 4.15
CA TYR A 65 -1.25 -13.74 5.14
C TYR A 65 -2.32 -14.35 6.06
N ASP A 66 -2.36 -13.90 7.30
CA ASP A 66 -3.38 -14.35 8.25
C ASP A 66 -4.68 -13.58 8.03
N ARG A 67 -5.73 -14.27 7.57
CA ARG A 67 -7.04 -13.66 7.30
C ARG A 67 -7.67 -13.01 8.52
N ARG A 68 -7.33 -13.46 9.74
CA ARG A 68 -7.84 -12.87 10.98
C ARG A 68 -7.40 -11.42 11.11
N GLY A 69 -6.15 -11.11 10.72
CA GLY A 69 -5.62 -9.74 10.74
C GLY A 69 -6.29 -8.78 9.75
N THR A 70 -6.87 -9.29 8.66
CA THR A 70 -7.60 -8.45 7.69
C THR A 70 -8.99 -8.04 8.17
N VAL A 71 -9.55 -8.74 9.16
CA VAL A 71 -10.92 -8.50 9.68
C VAL A 71 -11.97 -8.41 8.56
N GLY A 72 -11.83 -9.27 7.54
CA GLY A 72 -12.75 -9.36 6.39
C GLY A 72 -12.42 -8.45 5.21
N THR A 73 -11.55 -7.45 5.33
CA THR A 73 -11.25 -6.49 4.24
C THR A 73 -10.65 -7.13 3.00
N HIS A 74 -10.07 -8.33 3.12
CA HIS A 74 -9.58 -9.09 1.97
C HIS A 74 -10.68 -9.48 0.97
N HIS A 75 -11.96 -9.49 1.34
CA HIS A 75 -13.08 -9.72 0.43
C HIS A 75 -13.32 -8.53 -0.52
N TYR A 76 -12.91 -7.33 -0.11
CA TYR A 76 -13.18 -6.07 -0.83
C TYR A 76 -11.92 -5.42 -1.40
N THR A 77 -10.75 -6.08 -1.25
CA THR A 77 -9.46 -5.58 -1.72
C THR A 77 -9.07 -6.32 -3.00
N ASN A 78 -8.55 -5.61 -3.98
CA ASN A 78 -7.98 -6.21 -5.18
C ASN A 78 -6.57 -6.71 -4.88
N PHE A 79 -6.25 -7.94 -5.33
CA PHE A 79 -4.97 -8.58 -5.04
C PHE A 79 -4.26 -9.03 -6.29
N ARG A 80 -2.96 -8.84 -6.30
CA ARG A 80 -2.04 -9.47 -7.24
C ARG A 80 -0.92 -10.17 -6.47
N HIS A 81 -0.44 -11.28 -7.00
CA HIS A 81 0.74 -11.98 -6.49
C HIS A 81 1.81 -12.07 -7.57
N VAL A 82 2.99 -11.56 -7.27
CA VAL A 82 4.18 -11.64 -8.11
C VAL A 82 5.27 -12.40 -7.36
N LYS A 83 5.96 -13.32 -8.05
CA LYS A 83 6.88 -14.26 -7.42
C LYS A 83 8.34 -13.88 -7.57
N SER A 84 8.69 -13.11 -8.61
CA SER A 84 10.05 -12.75 -8.95
C SER A 84 10.16 -11.26 -9.28
N ILE A 85 11.39 -10.77 -9.38
CA ILE A 85 11.67 -9.37 -9.75
C ILE A 85 11.19 -9.07 -11.18
N GLU A 86 11.31 -10.03 -12.08
CA GLU A 86 10.83 -9.91 -13.47
C GLU A 86 9.31 -9.74 -13.50
N ASN A 87 8.59 -10.52 -12.68
CA ASN A 87 7.13 -10.37 -12.56
C ASN A 87 6.73 -9.03 -11.92
N LEU A 88 7.55 -8.50 -11.00
CA LEU A 88 7.33 -7.17 -10.42
C LEU A 88 7.57 -6.09 -11.49
N SER A 89 8.62 -6.21 -12.30
CA SER A 89 8.88 -5.31 -13.43
C SER A 89 7.74 -5.31 -14.44
N THR A 90 7.25 -6.49 -14.82
CA THR A 90 6.09 -6.62 -15.72
C THR A 90 4.85 -5.93 -15.12
N TYR A 91 4.61 -6.11 -13.82
CA TYR A 91 3.52 -5.40 -13.12
C TYR A 91 3.67 -3.89 -13.22
N VAL A 92 4.87 -3.37 -12.99
CA VAL A 92 5.15 -1.92 -13.09
C VAL A 92 4.90 -1.41 -14.51
N GLU A 93 5.36 -2.14 -15.54
CA GLU A 93 5.12 -1.79 -16.94
C GLU A 93 3.62 -1.74 -17.28
N GLU A 94 2.82 -2.70 -16.79
CA GLU A 94 1.36 -2.70 -16.93
C GLU A 94 0.73 -1.46 -16.29
N VAL A 95 1.17 -1.10 -15.06
CA VAL A 95 0.68 0.09 -14.35
C VAL A 95 1.07 1.36 -15.10
N VAL A 96 2.32 1.48 -15.55
CA VAL A 96 2.78 2.63 -16.35
C VAL A 96 1.96 2.78 -17.62
N SER A 97 1.65 1.68 -18.31
CA SER A 97 0.79 1.69 -19.50
C SER A 97 -0.65 2.13 -19.16
N GLN A 98 -1.20 1.60 -18.06
CA GLN A 98 -2.57 1.91 -17.62
C GLN A 98 -2.77 3.39 -17.29
N PHE A 99 -1.76 4.03 -16.72
CA PHE A 99 -1.78 5.45 -16.29
C PHE A 99 -1.02 6.38 -17.24
N GLU A 100 -0.82 5.98 -18.48
CA GLU A 100 -0.19 6.80 -19.54
C GLU A 100 1.16 7.42 -19.13
N GLY A 101 1.96 6.66 -18.38
CA GLY A 101 3.27 7.09 -17.87
C GLY A 101 3.22 7.99 -16.63
N LYS A 102 2.05 8.35 -16.14
CA LYS A 102 1.88 9.16 -14.92
C LYS A 102 1.94 8.29 -13.66
N VAL A 103 3.08 7.65 -13.43
CA VAL A 103 3.31 6.73 -12.33
C VAL A 103 4.61 7.10 -11.64
N LYS A 104 4.64 6.96 -10.30
CA LYS A 104 5.86 7.01 -9.48
C LYS A 104 5.92 5.83 -8.52
N LEU A 105 7.07 5.18 -8.47
CA LEU A 105 7.38 4.13 -7.52
C LEU A 105 8.00 4.76 -6.28
N LEU A 106 7.39 4.55 -5.13
CA LEU A 106 7.86 5.07 -3.83
C LEU A 106 8.37 3.93 -2.96
N GLY A 107 9.68 3.86 -2.74
CA GLY A 107 10.28 2.96 -1.77
C GLY A 107 10.14 3.54 -0.36
N ILE A 108 9.54 2.79 0.56
CA ILE A 108 9.35 3.23 1.95
C ILE A 108 10.40 2.53 2.83
N ASP A 109 11.47 3.25 3.12
CA ASP A 109 12.59 2.70 3.91
C ASP A 109 13.43 3.82 4.56
N ASN A 110 14.11 3.50 5.67
CA ASN A 110 15.01 4.41 6.41
C ASN A 110 16.43 4.38 5.82
N VAL A 111 16.59 4.77 4.56
CA VAL A 111 17.89 4.89 3.90
C VAL A 111 18.33 6.34 3.79
N SER A 112 19.63 6.58 3.65
CA SER A 112 20.21 7.94 3.69
C SER A 112 19.71 8.88 2.59
N GLN A 113 19.26 8.33 1.46
CA GLN A 113 18.73 9.08 0.32
C GLN A 113 17.24 9.37 0.42
N ALA A 114 16.55 8.75 1.40
CA ALA A 114 15.11 8.94 1.57
C ALA A 114 14.80 10.34 2.10
N GLN A 115 13.69 10.91 1.63
CA GLN A 115 13.16 12.19 2.10
C GLN A 115 12.03 11.99 3.11
N ASP A 116 11.84 12.98 3.96
CA ASP A 116 10.76 12.97 4.96
C ASP A 116 9.39 12.95 4.29
N VAL A 117 8.58 11.95 4.62
CA VAL A 117 7.21 11.83 4.08
C VAL A 117 6.35 13.05 4.40
N ASN A 118 6.62 13.75 5.51
CA ASN A 118 5.86 14.95 5.87
C ASN A 118 6.14 16.12 4.93
N ALA A 119 7.33 16.17 4.34
CA ALA A 119 7.73 17.20 3.38
C ALA A 119 7.46 16.79 1.91
N TYR A 120 7.12 15.52 1.65
CA TYR A 120 6.89 15.04 0.28
C TYR A 120 5.56 15.55 -0.29
N GLU A 121 5.58 16.16 -1.46
CA GLU A 121 4.38 16.67 -2.15
C GLU A 121 3.82 15.63 -3.10
N PHE A 122 2.60 15.15 -2.82
CA PHE A 122 1.87 14.24 -3.71
C PHE A 122 1.10 15.01 -4.79
N ASP A 123 1.25 14.61 -6.05
CA ASP A 123 0.45 15.13 -7.16
C ASP A 123 -0.80 14.26 -7.36
N PRO A 124 -2.03 14.82 -7.32
CA PRO A 124 -3.27 14.06 -7.50
C PRO A 124 -3.39 13.40 -8.89
N ASN A 125 -2.60 13.84 -9.89
CA ASN A 125 -2.61 13.28 -11.24
C ASN A 125 -1.62 12.13 -11.43
N ILE A 126 -0.80 11.82 -10.43
CA ILE A 126 0.17 10.72 -10.46
C ILE A 126 -0.41 9.50 -9.75
N HIS A 127 -0.25 8.32 -10.33
CA HIS A 127 -0.47 7.05 -9.64
C HIS A 127 0.79 6.63 -8.91
N TYR A 128 0.68 6.41 -7.60
CA TYR A 128 1.82 6.01 -6.76
C TYR A 128 1.81 4.50 -6.50
N VAL A 129 2.95 3.85 -6.69
CA VAL A 129 3.16 2.47 -6.25
C VAL A 129 3.99 2.51 -4.98
N MET A 130 3.35 2.36 -3.82
CA MET A 130 3.99 2.44 -2.50
C MET A 130 4.55 1.08 -2.11
N ILE A 131 5.87 0.95 -1.99
CA ILE A 131 6.57 -0.31 -1.78
C ILE A 131 7.09 -0.39 -0.35
N PHE A 132 6.60 -1.37 0.40
CA PHE A 132 6.97 -1.64 1.79
C PHE A 132 7.82 -2.89 1.88
N GLY A 133 8.96 -2.80 2.54
CA GLY A 133 9.92 -3.88 2.71
C GLY A 133 9.62 -4.80 3.90
N GLN A 134 10.42 -5.85 4.02
CA GLN A 134 10.36 -6.76 5.15
C GLN A 134 11.01 -6.16 6.41
N GLU A 135 10.69 -6.74 7.57
CA GLU A 135 11.01 -6.20 8.88
C GLU A 135 12.52 -6.16 9.20
N GLN A 136 13.32 -7.05 8.61
CA GLN A 136 14.74 -7.19 8.96
C GLN A 136 15.68 -6.44 8.02
N ILE A 137 15.40 -6.50 6.71
CA ILE A 137 16.28 -5.94 5.68
C ILE A 137 15.66 -4.78 4.88
N GLY A 138 14.42 -4.39 5.20
CA GLY A 138 13.74 -3.34 4.48
C GLY A 138 13.33 -3.74 3.06
N VAL A 139 13.32 -2.78 2.15
CA VAL A 139 13.08 -3.00 0.72
C VAL A 139 14.36 -3.52 0.08
N PRO A 140 14.35 -4.66 -0.66
CA PRO A 140 15.54 -5.17 -1.32
C PRO A 140 16.16 -4.14 -2.29
N GLU A 141 17.49 -4.09 -2.37
CA GLU A 141 18.24 -3.15 -3.21
C GLU A 141 17.80 -3.19 -4.69
N SER A 142 17.51 -4.39 -5.21
CA SER A 142 17.00 -4.57 -6.58
C SER A 142 15.64 -3.92 -6.79
N VAL A 143 14.86 -3.72 -5.74
CA VAL A 143 13.56 -3.04 -5.80
C VAL A 143 13.72 -1.54 -5.52
N LEU A 144 14.61 -1.17 -4.58
CA LEU A 144 14.94 0.25 -4.33
C LEU A 144 15.46 0.93 -5.59
N SER A 145 16.28 0.24 -6.39
CA SER A 145 16.82 0.78 -7.65
C SER A 145 15.76 1.00 -8.73
N MET A 146 14.57 0.43 -8.58
CA MET A 146 13.43 0.69 -9.47
C MET A 146 12.59 1.91 -9.02
N CYS A 147 12.79 2.39 -7.78
CA CYS A 147 11.98 3.47 -7.22
C CYS A 147 12.41 4.83 -7.75
N ASP A 148 11.43 5.68 -8.06
CA ASP A 148 11.64 7.07 -8.46
C ASP A 148 12.01 7.94 -7.27
N ASP A 149 11.34 7.72 -6.12
CA ASP A 149 11.58 8.43 -4.88
C ASP A 149 11.64 7.45 -3.69
N LEU A 150 12.41 7.79 -2.67
CA LEU A 150 12.52 7.05 -1.42
C LEU A 150 12.01 7.92 -0.27
N LEU A 151 11.13 7.37 0.55
CA LEU A 151 10.52 8.11 1.65
C LEU A 151 10.77 7.41 3.00
N TYR A 152 11.03 8.19 4.03
CA TYR A 152 11.08 7.69 5.40
C TYR A 152 10.06 8.38 6.30
N ILE A 153 9.69 7.70 7.37
CA ILE A 153 8.87 8.26 8.45
C ILE A 153 9.81 8.72 9.56
N PRO A 154 9.83 10.03 9.93
CA PRO A 154 10.67 10.51 11.02
C PRO A 154 10.40 9.77 12.33
N GLN A 155 11.46 9.32 12.97
CA GLN A 155 11.43 8.62 14.26
C GLN A 155 12.31 9.39 15.25
N TYR A 156 11.79 9.65 16.45
CA TYR A 156 12.44 10.48 17.46
C TYR A 156 12.89 9.69 18.69
N GLY A 157 12.69 8.39 18.67
CA GLY A 157 13.06 7.49 19.77
C GLY A 157 14.36 6.71 19.49
N SER A 158 14.55 5.61 20.20
CA SER A 158 15.76 4.77 20.13
C SER A 158 15.67 3.62 19.10
N VAL A 159 14.52 3.39 18.50
CA VAL A 159 14.32 2.29 17.56
C VAL A 159 14.77 2.68 16.16
N ARG A 160 15.30 1.72 15.38
CA ARG A 160 15.74 1.93 14.00
C ARG A 160 14.59 1.93 12.99
N SER A 161 13.51 1.22 13.32
CA SER A 161 12.36 1.07 12.45
C SER A 161 11.09 0.84 13.26
N ILE A 162 9.96 1.15 12.65
CA ILE A 162 8.63 0.82 13.17
C ILE A 162 8.05 -0.38 12.42
N ASN A 163 7.05 -1.01 12.99
CA ASN A 163 6.34 -2.13 12.36
C ASN A 163 5.81 -1.72 10.97
N VAL A 164 5.98 -2.60 9.96
CA VAL A 164 5.59 -2.29 8.58
C VAL A 164 4.09 -2.07 8.40
N GLY A 165 3.25 -2.77 9.16
CA GLY A 165 1.80 -2.51 9.19
C GLY A 165 1.50 -1.10 9.71
N THR A 166 2.22 -0.63 10.73
CA THR A 166 2.12 0.74 11.25
C THR A 166 2.62 1.74 10.21
N ALA A 167 3.80 1.48 9.62
CA ALA A 167 4.37 2.34 8.57
C ALA A 167 3.41 2.53 7.40
N SER A 168 2.79 1.43 6.94
CA SER A 168 1.83 1.49 5.83
C SER A 168 0.62 2.37 6.14
N GLY A 169 0.10 2.30 7.38
CA GLY A 169 -1.01 3.18 7.81
C GLY A 169 -0.61 4.66 7.81
N ILE A 170 0.59 4.99 8.31
CA ILE A 170 1.09 6.37 8.35
C ILE A 170 1.27 6.93 6.94
N ILE A 171 1.91 6.19 6.03
CA ILE A 171 2.18 6.64 4.65
C ILE A 171 0.86 6.85 3.89
N MET A 172 -0.07 5.88 3.94
CA MET A 172 -1.35 5.98 3.24
C MET A 172 -2.22 7.13 3.81
N ASN A 173 -2.21 7.32 5.13
CA ASN A 173 -2.90 8.44 5.76
C ASN A 173 -2.28 9.79 5.34
N ASN A 174 -0.95 9.89 5.31
CA ASN A 174 -0.26 11.10 4.87
C ASN A 174 -0.61 11.46 3.42
N TYR A 175 -0.63 10.47 2.52
CA TYR A 175 -1.11 10.65 1.14
C TYR A 175 -2.55 11.19 1.12
N CYS A 176 -3.48 10.51 1.79
CA CYS A 176 -4.90 10.91 1.79
C CYS A 176 -5.09 12.30 2.39
N ALA A 177 -4.42 12.61 3.52
CA ALA A 177 -4.52 13.90 4.16
C ALA A 177 -4.07 15.04 3.24
N LYS A 178 -3.01 14.84 2.46
CA LYS A 178 -2.51 15.84 1.50
C LYS A 178 -3.41 15.96 0.28
N ILE A 179 -3.79 14.85 -0.34
CA ILE A 179 -4.65 14.85 -1.55
C ILE A 179 -6.02 15.45 -1.24
N TYR A 180 -6.65 15.07 -0.14
CA TYR A 180 -7.99 15.58 0.20
C TYR A 180 -7.98 16.99 0.77
N SER A 181 -6.85 17.52 1.25
CA SER A 181 -6.76 18.93 1.65
C SER A 181 -6.86 19.91 0.47
N PHE A 182 -6.66 19.44 -0.77
CA PHE A 182 -6.88 20.25 -1.98
C PHE A 182 -8.36 20.33 -2.43
N VAL A 183 -9.26 19.61 -1.75
CA VAL A 183 -10.69 19.48 -2.14
C VAL A 183 -11.60 20.39 -1.30
N VAL A 184 -11.05 21.22 -0.40
CA VAL A 184 -11.82 22.17 0.43
C VAL A 184 -11.78 23.58 -0.14
#